data_4b10c1fa47baefcae592715aef28e8fe
#
_entry.id   4b10c1fa47baefcae592715aef28e8fe
#
_cell.length_a   1.000
_cell.length_b   1.000
_cell.length_c   1.000
_cell.angle_alpha   90.00
_cell.angle_beta   90.00
_cell.angle_gamma   90.00
#
_symmetry.space_group_name_H-M   'P 1'
#
loop_
_entity.id
_entity.type
_entity.pdbx_description
1 polymer ?
#
loop_
_entity_poly.entity_id
_entity_poly.type
_entity_poly.pdbx_seq_one_letter_code
_entity_poly.pdbx_strand_id
1 'polypeptide(L)'
;AGLADMTQATVALVNNAQREHQEYMATVEAVAQENGEAIKALPAHGVAVFPAHDEYSALWKTMAGSRACMRFSMSTHSADNAEVQLLKADWLNDHWAVEAQTPTGVLRTQLHIAGRHNVGNALAATACALAAGVSLDVIAQGLNSFEPVKGRSRAFGIECQGHAITVVDDTYNANPDSVRAAIDVLAEL
;
A
#
# COMPACT_ATOMS: atom_id res chain seq x y z
N ALA A 1 -17.93 -6.00 9.74
CA ALA A 1 -17.64 -6.98 10.80
C ALA A 1 -17.89 -8.41 10.30
N GLY A 2 -19.10 -8.81 9.89
CA GLY A 2 -19.43 -10.21 9.57
C GLY A 2 -18.54 -10.89 8.52
N LEU A 3 -18.11 -10.19 7.46
CA LEU A 3 -17.20 -10.75 6.46
C LEU A 3 -15.81 -11.03 7.02
N ALA A 4 -15.28 -10.14 7.86
CA ALA A 4 -13.98 -10.30 8.49
C ALA A 4 -13.95 -11.52 9.44
N ASP A 5 -15.03 -11.75 10.19
CA ASP A 5 -15.17 -12.91 11.07
C ASP A 5 -15.17 -14.24 10.29
N MET A 6 -15.76 -14.25 9.08
CA MET A 6 -15.83 -15.43 8.22
C MET A 6 -14.47 -15.82 7.63
N THR A 7 -13.56 -14.86 7.41
CA THR A 7 -12.25 -15.12 6.82
C THR A 7 -11.28 -15.81 7.77
N GLN A 8 -11.45 -15.64 9.08
CA GLN A 8 -10.53 -16.11 10.13
C GLN A 8 -9.06 -15.74 9.83
N ALA A 9 -8.87 -14.52 9.33
CA ALA A 9 -7.55 -14.03 8.95
C ALA A 9 -6.60 -13.97 10.16
N THR A 10 -5.31 -14.25 9.94
CA THR A 10 -4.24 -14.08 10.94
C THR A 10 -3.46 -12.79 10.73
N VAL A 11 -3.57 -12.19 9.55
CA VAL A 11 -3.03 -10.87 9.20
C VAL A 11 -4.13 -10.04 8.58
N ALA A 12 -4.35 -8.82 9.06
CA ALA A 12 -5.32 -7.89 8.49
C ALA A 12 -4.64 -6.56 8.17
N LEU A 13 -4.83 -6.09 6.93
CA LEU A 13 -4.32 -4.82 6.44
C LEU A 13 -5.45 -3.79 6.34
N VAL A 14 -5.23 -2.61 6.93
CA VAL A 14 -5.89 -1.37 6.52
C VAL A 14 -4.85 -0.54 5.76
N ASN A 15 -5.05 -0.36 4.46
CA ASN A 15 -4.06 0.32 3.63
C ASN A 15 -4.13 1.85 3.78
N ASN A 16 -5.33 2.39 3.85
CA ASN A 16 -5.64 3.80 4.09
C ASN A 16 -7.11 3.97 4.46
N ALA A 17 -7.51 5.22 4.79
CA ALA A 17 -8.91 5.64 4.82
C ALA A 17 -9.04 6.89 3.95
N GLN A 18 -9.81 6.80 2.87
CA GLN A 18 -10.04 7.86 1.91
C GLN A 18 -11.53 8.02 1.62
N ARG A 19 -11.90 8.97 0.76
CA ARG A 19 -13.28 9.22 0.35
C ARG A 19 -13.81 8.09 -0.54
N GLU A 20 -14.01 6.92 0.04
CA GLU A 20 -14.56 5.75 -0.64
C GLU A 20 -16.01 5.52 -0.17
N HIS A 21 -16.86 5.03 -1.06
CA HIS A 21 -18.23 4.63 -0.74
C HIS A 21 -19.07 5.69 -0.01
N GLN A 22 -18.89 6.99 -0.33
CA GLN A 22 -19.59 8.10 0.34
C GLN A 22 -21.13 8.03 0.21
N GLU A 23 -21.65 7.20 -0.68
CA GLU A 23 -23.08 6.87 -0.76
C GLU A 23 -23.59 6.16 0.49
N TYR A 24 -22.71 5.45 1.20
CA TYR A 24 -23.03 4.63 2.37
C TYR A 24 -22.32 5.11 3.64
N MET A 25 -21.18 5.79 3.50
CA MET A 25 -20.35 6.27 4.61
C MET A 25 -20.24 7.79 4.56
N ALA A 26 -20.87 8.47 5.49
CA ALA A 26 -20.99 9.93 5.49
C ALA A 26 -19.64 10.66 5.72
N THR A 27 -18.64 9.99 6.33
CA THR A 27 -17.34 10.61 6.70
C THR A 27 -16.18 9.64 6.46
N VAL A 28 -14.98 10.18 6.29
CA VAL A 28 -13.73 9.38 6.20
C VAL A 28 -13.46 8.64 7.51
N GLU A 29 -13.85 9.21 8.66
CA GLU A 29 -13.76 8.53 9.95
C GLU A 29 -14.62 7.26 9.98
N ALA A 30 -15.84 7.30 9.42
CA ALA A 30 -16.68 6.10 9.30
C ALA A 30 -16.04 5.02 8.43
N VAL A 31 -15.36 5.43 7.32
CA VAL A 31 -14.56 4.52 6.48
C VAL A 31 -13.41 3.91 7.30
N ALA A 32 -12.67 4.73 8.04
CA ALA A 32 -11.56 4.26 8.87
C ALA A 32 -12.01 3.27 9.95
N GLN A 33 -13.17 3.51 10.57
CA GLN A 33 -13.76 2.59 11.55
C GLN A 33 -14.19 1.27 10.91
N GLU A 34 -14.89 1.30 9.77
CA GLU A 34 -15.35 0.09 9.09
C GLU A 34 -14.15 -0.74 8.57
N ASN A 35 -13.15 -0.09 7.97
CA ASN A 35 -11.92 -0.77 7.56
C ASN A 35 -11.20 -1.40 8.76
N GLY A 36 -11.20 -0.74 9.91
CA GLY A 36 -10.61 -1.23 11.16
C GLY A 36 -11.32 -2.45 11.75
N GLU A 37 -12.57 -2.77 11.38
CA GLU A 37 -13.26 -3.98 11.84
C GLU A 37 -12.51 -5.26 11.43
N ALA A 38 -11.74 -5.24 10.33
CA ALA A 38 -10.87 -6.34 9.94
C ALA A 38 -9.78 -6.60 11.01
N ILE A 39 -9.27 -5.56 11.65
CA ILE A 39 -8.28 -5.66 12.74
C ILE A 39 -8.93 -6.26 14.00
N LYS A 40 -10.14 -5.85 14.34
CA LYS A 40 -10.85 -6.38 15.52
C LYS A 40 -11.16 -7.86 15.39
N ALA A 41 -11.46 -8.33 14.17
CA ALA A 41 -11.76 -9.72 13.88
C ALA A 41 -10.55 -10.66 13.99
N LEU A 42 -9.34 -10.13 14.06
CA LEU A 42 -8.12 -10.94 14.22
C LEU A 42 -8.15 -11.73 15.55
N PRO A 43 -7.64 -12.97 15.54
CA PRO A 43 -7.40 -13.73 16.77
C PRO A 43 -6.34 -13.04 17.65
N ALA A 44 -6.18 -13.48 18.90
CA ALA A 44 -5.24 -12.87 19.83
C ALA A 44 -3.77 -12.91 19.36
N HIS A 45 -3.41 -13.90 18.54
CA HIS A 45 -2.08 -14.05 17.93
C HIS A 45 -1.97 -13.41 16.54
N GLY A 46 -3.03 -12.76 16.07
CA GLY A 46 -3.04 -12.09 14.76
C GLY A 46 -2.22 -10.81 14.75
N VAL A 47 -1.85 -10.38 13.54
CA VAL A 47 -1.05 -9.18 13.31
C VAL A 47 -1.87 -8.13 12.55
N ALA A 48 -1.98 -6.93 13.11
CA ALA A 48 -2.61 -5.80 12.47
C ALA A 48 -1.57 -5.03 11.64
N VAL A 49 -1.88 -4.76 10.36
CA VAL A 49 -1.03 -4.00 9.45
C VAL A 49 -1.74 -2.71 9.07
N PHE A 50 -1.08 -1.56 9.25
CA PHE A 50 -1.66 -0.25 8.91
C PHE A 50 -0.56 0.82 8.77
N PRO A 51 -0.82 1.96 8.08
CA PRO A 51 0.17 3.02 7.94
C PRO A 51 0.48 3.68 9.27
N ALA A 52 1.74 4.06 9.50
CA ALA A 52 2.17 4.71 10.75
C ALA A 52 1.74 6.17 10.83
N HIS A 53 1.54 6.84 9.70
CA HIS A 53 1.27 8.29 9.59
C HIS A 53 -0.07 8.65 8.93
N ASP A 54 -1.02 7.76 8.99
CA ASP A 54 -2.40 8.10 8.65
C ASP A 54 -3.07 8.81 9.84
N GLU A 55 -4.00 9.70 9.59
CA GLU A 55 -4.80 10.41 10.60
C GLU A 55 -5.48 9.42 11.58
N TYR A 56 -5.83 8.23 11.08
CA TYR A 56 -6.53 7.18 11.83
C TYR A 56 -5.61 6.09 12.40
N SER A 57 -4.28 6.24 12.32
CA SER A 57 -3.34 5.25 12.86
C SER A 57 -3.54 4.96 14.35
N ALA A 58 -3.88 6.00 15.14
CA ALA A 58 -4.18 5.87 16.57
C ALA A 58 -5.47 5.06 16.82
N LEU A 59 -6.48 5.25 15.97
CA LEU A 59 -7.72 4.47 16.00
C LEU A 59 -7.42 2.99 15.74
N TRP A 60 -6.71 2.66 14.66
CA TRP A 60 -6.38 1.27 14.31
C TRP A 60 -5.48 0.61 15.35
N LYS A 61 -4.56 1.36 15.95
CA LYS A 61 -3.76 0.87 17.09
C LYS A 61 -4.65 0.51 18.29
N THR A 62 -5.65 1.34 18.59
CA THR A 62 -6.63 1.07 19.66
C THR A 62 -7.46 -0.18 19.33
N MET A 63 -7.91 -0.32 18.07
CA MET A 63 -8.66 -1.49 17.61
C MET A 63 -7.83 -2.79 17.64
N ALA A 64 -6.52 -2.70 17.43
CA ALA A 64 -5.60 -3.83 17.55
C ALA A 64 -5.47 -4.31 19.01
N GLY A 65 -5.65 -3.42 19.99
CA GLY A 65 -5.52 -3.75 21.39
C GLY A 65 -4.14 -4.31 21.74
N SER A 66 -4.08 -5.53 22.28
CA SER A 66 -2.82 -6.23 22.65
C SER A 66 -2.19 -7.02 21.50
N ARG A 67 -2.80 -7.06 20.32
CA ARG A 67 -2.26 -7.78 19.15
C ARG A 67 -1.00 -7.12 18.63
N ALA A 68 -0.14 -7.90 18.02
CA ALA A 68 1.04 -7.39 17.33
C ALA A 68 0.62 -6.44 16.20
N CYS A 69 1.44 -5.40 15.97
CA CYS A 69 1.25 -4.47 14.87
C CYS A 69 2.50 -4.47 14.00
N MET A 70 2.30 -4.38 12.69
CA MET A 70 3.33 -4.19 11.69
C MET A 70 2.95 -2.93 10.89
N ARG A 71 3.52 -1.77 11.25
CA ARG A 71 3.19 -0.49 10.62
C ARG A 71 4.16 -0.22 9.48
N PHE A 72 3.69 0.44 8.46
CA PHE A 72 4.51 0.88 7.34
C PHE A 72 4.49 2.40 7.18
N SER A 73 5.56 2.98 6.63
CA SER A 73 5.67 4.42 6.43
C SER A 73 6.41 4.76 5.14
N MET A 74 5.83 5.72 4.41
CA MET A 74 6.43 6.37 3.23
C MET A 74 7.38 7.51 3.61
N SER A 75 7.41 7.92 4.88
CA SER A 75 8.35 8.92 5.37
C SER A 75 9.76 8.31 5.44
N THR A 76 10.76 9.05 5.02
CA THR A 76 12.17 8.65 5.15
C THR A 76 12.78 9.06 6.51
N HIS A 77 11.97 9.64 7.40
CA HIS A 77 12.43 10.08 8.72
C HIS A 77 12.33 8.94 9.73
N SER A 78 13.45 8.58 10.35
CA SER A 78 13.53 7.50 11.35
C SER A 78 12.73 7.75 12.63
N ALA A 79 12.28 9.00 12.88
CA ALA A 79 11.46 9.33 14.04
C ALA A 79 10.08 8.65 14.07
N ASP A 80 9.68 8.08 12.95
CA ASP A 80 8.33 7.52 12.75
C ASP A 80 8.14 6.12 13.36
N ASN A 81 9.24 5.45 13.70
CA ASN A 81 9.24 4.11 14.34
C ASN A 81 8.30 3.10 13.69
N ALA A 82 8.14 3.14 12.36
CA ALA A 82 7.41 2.13 11.62
C ALA A 82 8.26 0.87 11.46
N GLU A 83 7.64 -0.30 11.57
CA GLU A 83 8.33 -1.59 11.42
C GLU A 83 8.83 -1.78 9.99
N VAL A 84 8.10 -1.26 8.98
CA VAL A 84 8.51 -1.21 7.58
C VAL A 84 8.63 0.26 7.17
N GLN A 85 9.84 0.76 7.06
CA GLN A 85 10.16 2.17 6.86
C GLN A 85 10.81 2.40 5.51
N LEU A 86 10.26 3.29 4.69
CA LEU A 86 10.92 3.71 3.46
C LEU A 86 12.26 4.38 3.79
N LEU A 87 13.34 3.93 3.16
CA LEU A 87 14.63 4.59 3.18
C LEU A 87 14.82 5.44 1.92
N LYS A 88 14.47 4.87 0.77
CA LYS A 88 14.67 5.50 -0.52
C LYS A 88 13.70 4.94 -1.56
N ALA A 89 13.24 5.80 -2.47
CA ALA A 89 12.52 5.41 -3.67
C ALA A 89 12.84 6.39 -4.80
N ASP A 90 13.49 5.88 -5.85
CA ASP A 90 13.85 6.62 -7.06
C ASP A 90 13.16 5.99 -8.27
N TRP A 91 12.54 6.84 -9.09
CA TRP A 91 12.03 6.40 -10.39
C TRP A 91 13.18 6.35 -11.41
N LEU A 92 13.43 5.17 -11.97
CA LEU A 92 14.50 4.90 -12.92
C LEU A 92 13.89 4.39 -14.24
N ASN A 93 13.67 5.29 -15.20
CA ASN A 93 13.12 4.98 -16.53
C ASN A 93 11.72 4.32 -16.52
N ASP A 94 11.61 3.07 -16.02
CA ASP A 94 10.42 2.22 -16.10
C ASP A 94 10.05 1.52 -14.79
N HIS A 95 10.80 1.79 -13.71
CA HIS A 95 10.56 1.17 -12.40
C HIS A 95 10.99 2.07 -11.24
N TRP A 96 10.43 1.82 -10.06
CA TRP A 96 10.94 2.35 -8.80
C TRP A 96 12.04 1.45 -8.24
N ALA A 97 13.22 2.01 -7.98
CA ALA A 97 14.23 1.38 -7.12
C ALA A 97 13.87 1.73 -5.67
N VAL A 98 13.47 0.73 -4.88
CA VAL A 98 12.97 0.94 -3.51
C VAL A 98 13.90 0.28 -2.51
N GLU A 99 14.28 1.03 -1.47
CA GLU A 99 14.93 0.51 -0.27
C GLU A 99 14.05 0.79 0.95
N ALA A 100 13.83 -0.23 1.78
CA ALA A 100 13.05 -0.10 3.01
C ALA A 100 13.72 -0.83 4.17
N GLN A 101 13.75 -0.19 5.33
CA GLN A 101 14.13 -0.83 6.59
C GLN A 101 12.99 -1.72 7.07
N THR A 102 13.32 -2.93 7.51
CA THR A 102 12.37 -3.87 8.11
C THR A 102 12.96 -4.49 9.38
N PRO A 103 12.16 -5.18 10.21
CA PRO A 103 12.66 -5.86 11.41
C PRO A 103 13.72 -6.93 11.12
N THR A 104 13.74 -7.48 9.91
CA THR A 104 14.64 -8.58 9.51
C THR A 104 15.78 -8.12 8.59
N GLY A 105 15.91 -6.83 8.32
CA GLY A 105 16.96 -6.25 7.49
C GLY A 105 16.46 -5.23 6.49
N VAL A 106 17.29 -4.87 5.52
CA VAL A 106 16.94 -3.91 4.46
C VAL A 106 16.41 -4.66 3.25
N LEU A 107 15.15 -4.38 2.89
CA LEU A 107 14.55 -4.79 1.62
C LEU A 107 15.11 -3.91 0.50
N ARG A 108 15.51 -4.52 -0.62
CA ARG A 108 15.80 -3.85 -1.89
C ARG A 108 15.01 -4.50 -2.99
N THR A 109 14.25 -3.71 -3.75
CA THR A 109 13.35 -4.23 -4.78
C THR A 109 13.15 -3.22 -5.90
N GLN A 110 12.73 -3.73 -7.06
CA GLN A 110 12.29 -2.95 -8.21
C GLN A 110 10.78 -3.13 -8.38
N LEU A 111 10.04 -2.03 -8.60
CA LEU A 111 8.60 -2.08 -8.83
C LEU A 111 8.29 -1.56 -10.22
N HIS A 112 7.86 -2.44 -11.11
CA HIS A 112 7.49 -2.12 -12.50
C HIS A 112 6.05 -1.60 -12.62
N ILE A 113 5.72 -0.64 -11.77
CA ILE A 113 4.44 0.06 -11.77
C ILE A 113 4.67 1.54 -11.48
N ALA A 114 4.07 2.42 -12.27
CA ALA A 114 4.19 3.86 -12.08
C ALA A 114 3.39 4.35 -10.87
N GLY A 115 3.75 5.56 -10.38
CA GLY A 115 3.07 6.24 -9.28
C GLY A 115 3.65 5.93 -7.90
N ARG A 116 4.01 7.01 -7.20
CA ARG A 116 4.60 6.95 -5.87
C ARG A 116 3.70 6.25 -4.82
N HIS A 117 2.38 6.32 -4.98
CA HIS A 117 1.44 5.60 -4.12
C HIS A 117 1.62 4.08 -4.17
N ASN A 118 2.12 3.53 -5.29
CA ASN A 118 2.42 2.10 -5.42
C ASN A 118 3.67 1.68 -4.63
N VAL A 119 4.58 2.59 -4.34
CA VAL A 119 5.65 2.34 -3.35
C VAL A 119 5.03 2.10 -1.96
N GLY A 120 4.04 2.91 -1.56
CA GLY A 120 3.29 2.69 -0.32
C GLY A 120 2.57 1.35 -0.28
N ASN A 121 1.92 0.96 -1.39
CA ASN A 121 1.27 -0.35 -1.53
C ASN A 121 2.29 -1.50 -1.40
N ALA A 122 3.51 -1.35 -1.95
CA ALA A 122 4.57 -2.34 -1.82
C ALA A 122 5.09 -2.46 -0.38
N LEU A 123 5.20 -1.34 0.36
CA LEU A 123 5.53 -1.38 1.79
C LEU A 123 4.44 -2.08 2.61
N ALA A 124 3.18 -1.82 2.32
CA ALA A 124 2.03 -2.49 2.93
C ALA A 124 2.05 -4.00 2.66
N ALA A 125 2.29 -4.41 1.40
CA ALA A 125 2.43 -5.81 1.00
C ALA A 125 3.62 -6.47 1.71
N THR A 126 4.76 -5.77 1.81
CA THR A 126 5.94 -6.22 2.56
C THR A 126 5.61 -6.46 4.04
N ALA A 127 4.91 -5.52 4.68
CA ALA A 127 4.48 -5.64 6.07
C ALA A 127 3.56 -6.86 6.27
N CYS A 128 2.61 -7.09 5.38
CA CYS A 128 1.73 -8.27 5.42
C CYS A 128 2.52 -9.58 5.24
N ALA A 129 3.44 -9.63 4.29
CA ALA A 129 4.24 -10.82 4.01
C ALA A 129 5.18 -11.16 5.17
N LEU A 130 5.83 -10.16 5.78
CA LEU A 130 6.64 -10.33 6.99
C LEU A 130 5.79 -10.83 8.16
N ALA A 131 4.60 -10.25 8.36
CA ALA A 131 3.66 -10.69 9.39
C ALA A 131 3.22 -12.15 9.20
N ALA A 132 3.18 -12.61 7.94
CA ALA A 132 2.91 -14.01 7.57
C ALA A 132 4.16 -14.92 7.63
N GLY A 133 5.33 -14.40 8.02
CA GLY A 133 6.57 -15.17 8.18
C GLY A 133 7.35 -15.39 6.88
N VAL A 134 7.08 -14.63 5.81
CA VAL A 134 7.80 -14.71 4.54
C VAL A 134 9.16 -14.02 4.66
N SER A 135 10.22 -14.63 4.12
CA SER A 135 11.57 -14.05 4.13
C SER A 135 11.72 -12.86 3.16
N LEU A 136 12.67 -11.95 3.46
CA LEU A 136 12.91 -10.76 2.63
C LEU A 136 13.27 -11.10 1.18
N ASP A 137 14.04 -12.15 0.95
CA ASP A 137 14.43 -12.56 -0.41
C ASP A 137 13.21 -12.97 -1.25
N VAL A 138 12.27 -13.71 -0.64
CA VAL A 138 11.02 -14.12 -1.32
C VAL A 138 10.13 -12.90 -1.56
N ILE A 139 10.06 -11.97 -0.60
CA ILE A 139 9.31 -10.71 -0.75
C ILE A 139 9.90 -9.89 -1.89
N ALA A 140 11.23 -9.70 -1.91
CA ALA A 140 11.91 -8.97 -2.98
C ALA A 140 11.66 -9.62 -4.36
N GLN A 141 11.76 -10.94 -4.45
CA GLN A 141 11.47 -11.68 -5.68
C GLN A 141 10.01 -11.46 -6.13
N GLY A 142 9.05 -11.56 -5.22
CA GLY A 142 7.64 -11.34 -5.53
C GLY A 142 7.34 -9.93 -6.02
N LEU A 143 7.94 -8.91 -5.40
CA LEU A 143 7.79 -7.51 -5.81
C LEU A 143 8.47 -7.22 -7.15
N ASN A 144 9.67 -7.76 -7.38
CA ASN A 144 10.39 -7.61 -8.65
C ASN A 144 9.66 -8.27 -9.84
N SER A 145 8.93 -9.35 -9.58
CA SER A 145 8.17 -10.07 -10.61
C SER A 145 6.73 -9.57 -10.77
N PHE A 146 6.33 -8.57 -9.98
CA PHE A 146 4.97 -8.03 -10.03
C PHE A 146 4.73 -7.28 -11.35
N GLU A 147 3.67 -7.67 -12.05
CA GLU A 147 3.18 -6.96 -13.23
C GLU A 147 1.82 -6.31 -12.92
N PRO A 148 1.63 -5.03 -13.29
CA PRO A 148 0.36 -4.36 -13.10
C PRO A 148 -0.77 -5.07 -13.86
N VAL A 149 -1.89 -5.28 -13.18
CA VAL A 149 -3.11 -5.76 -13.83
C VAL A 149 -3.62 -4.68 -14.79
N LYS A 150 -4.21 -5.09 -15.93
CA LYS A 150 -4.80 -4.19 -16.91
C LYS A 150 -5.75 -3.19 -16.24
N GLY A 151 -5.59 -1.91 -16.56
CA GLY A 151 -6.40 -0.84 -15.97
C GLY A 151 -5.93 -0.36 -14.58
N ARG A 152 -4.74 -0.76 -14.13
CA ARG A 152 -4.15 -0.34 -12.84
C ARG A 152 -2.78 0.29 -13.06
N SER A 153 -2.76 1.62 -13.27
CA SER A 153 -1.54 2.45 -13.40
C SER A 153 -0.47 1.86 -14.32
N ARG A 154 -0.88 1.16 -15.39
CA ARG A 154 0.02 0.57 -16.37
C ARG A 154 0.49 1.65 -17.33
N ALA A 155 1.78 2.01 -17.27
CA ALA A 155 2.41 2.91 -18.21
C ALA A 155 2.94 2.15 -19.43
N PHE A 156 2.71 2.68 -20.64
CA PHE A 156 3.26 2.17 -21.90
C PHE A 156 3.40 3.27 -22.93
N GLY A 157 4.40 3.12 -23.81
CA GLY A 157 4.62 4.05 -24.91
C GLY A 157 3.81 3.68 -26.16
N ILE A 158 3.27 4.68 -26.84
CA ILE A 158 2.70 4.57 -28.18
C ILE A 158 3.35 5.60 -29.10
N GLU A 159 3.38 5.34 -30.40
CA GLU A 159 3.74 6.32 -31.41
C GLU A 159 2.47 6.87 -32.07
N CYS A 160 2.30 8.18 -32.07
CA CYS A 160 1.18 8.84 -32.70
C CYS A 160 1.67 10.03 -33.55
N GLN A 161 1.43 10.00 -34.85
CA GLN A 161 1.83 11.05 -35.81
C GLN A 161 3.35 11.37 -35.75
N GLY A 162 4.22 10.37 -35.52
CA GLY A 162 5.66 10.54 -35.40
C GLY A 162 6.15 11.07 -34.04
N HIS A 163 5.28 11.16 -33.05
CA HIS A 163 5.61 11.55 -31.68
C HIS A 163 5.46 10.36 -30.73
N ALA A 164 6.44 10.16 -29.85
CA ALA A 164 6.35 9.21 -28.75
C ALA A 164 5.42 9.79 -27.68
N ILE A 165 4.40 9.04 -27.26
CA ILE A 165 3.44 9.42 -26.24
C ILE A 165 3.44 8.34 -25.16
N THR A 166 3.54 8.76 -23.91
CA THR A 166 3.33 7.87 -22.76
C THR A 166 1.84 7.85 -22.39
N VAL A 167 1.29 6.65 -22.29
CA VAL A 167 -0.10 6.41 -21.86
C VAL A 167 -0.08 5.69 -20.54
N VAL A 168 -0.88 6.16 -19.57
CA VAL A 168 -1.14 5.46 -18.30
C VAL A 168 -2.56 4.92 -18.33
N ASP A 169 -2.70 3.59 -18.32
CA ASP A 169 -3.99 2.91 -18.24
C ASP A 169 -4.38 2.69 -16.78
N ASP A 170 -5.31 3.50 -16.28
CA ASP A 170 -5.90 3.39 -14.93
C ASP A 170 -7.43 3.31 -15.01
N THR A 171 -7.93 2.51 -15.95
CA THR A 171 -9.35 2.46 -16.33
C THR A 171 -10.20 1.48 -15.53
N TYR A 172 -9.62 0.73 -14.58
CA TYR A 172 -10.35 -0.30 -13.83
C TYR A 172 -11.47 0.28 -12.96
N ASN A 173 -11.19 1.38 -12.26
CA ASN A 173 -12.17 2.10 -11.45
C ASN A 173 -11.70 3.55 -11.31
N ALA A 174 -12.63 4.48 -11.09
CA ALA A 174 -12.30 5.88 -10.93
C ALA A 174 -13.12 6.51 -9.79
N ASN A 175 -12.42 7.21 -8.93
CA ASN A 175 -12.98 8.19 -8.00
C ASN A 175 -12.13 9.48 -8.10
N PRO A 176 -12.58 10.62 -7.57
CA PRO A 176 -11.84 11.88 -7.71
C PRO A 176 -10.40 11.83 -7.20
N ASP A 177 -10.13 11.08 -6.14
CA ASP A 177 -8.80 10.99 -5.54
C ASP A 177 -7.88 10.07 -6.37
N SER A 178 -8.40 8.94 -6.91
CA SER A 178 -7.63 8.06 -7.79
C SER A 178 -7.32 8.69 -9.14
N VAL A 179 -8.25 9.45 -9.72
CA VAL A 179 -8.00 10.19 -10.97
C VAL A 179 -6.92 11.25 -10.76
N ARG A 180 -6.93 11.97 -9.63
CA ARG A 180 -5.87 12.92 -9.30
C ARG A 180 -4.51 12.22 -9.18
N ALA A 181 -4.45 11.08 -8.47
CA ALA A 181 -3.24 10.28 -8.37
C ALA A 181 -2.72 9.82 -9.74
N ALA A 182 -3.60 9.43 -10.66
CA ALA A 182 -3.22 9.06 -12.04
C ALA A 182 -2.67 10.25 -12.84
N ILE A 183 -3.19 11.47 -12.63
CA ILE A 183 -2.67 12.70 -13.23
C ILE A 183 -1.28 13.02 -12.67
N ASP A 184 -1.09 12.89 -11.35
CA ASP A 184 0.20 13.11 -10.70
C ASP A 184 1.26 12.12 -11.23
N VAL A 185 0.89 10.86 -11.49
CA VAL A 185 1.75 9.86 -12.13
C VAL A 185 2.23 10.33 -13.50
N LEU A 186 1.33 10.88 -14.34
CA LEU A 186 1.72 11.41 -15.66
C LEU A 186 2.69 12.59 -15.57
N ALA A 187 2.64 13.37 -14.50
CA ALA A 187 3.54 14.50 -14.27
C ALA A 187 4.95 14.05 -13.80
N GLU A 188 5.08 12.83 -13.27
CA GLU A 188 6.33 12.24 -12.79
C GLU A 188 7.08 11.43 -13.87
N LEU A 189 6.41 11.09 -14.99
CA LEU A 189 6.97 10.33 -16.14
C LEU A 189 7.57 11.24 -17.21
#